data_cd7d36e47a8b311279e3bff5652ba3bd
#
_entry.id   cd7d36e47a8b311279e3bff5652ba3bd
#
_cell.length_a   1.000
_cell.length_b   1.000
_cell.length_c   1.000
_cell.angle_alpha   90.00
_cell.angle_beta   90.00
_cell.angle_gamma   90.00
#
_symmetry.space_group_name_H-M   'P 1'
#
loop_
_entity.id
_entity.type
_entity.pdbx_description
1 polymer ?
#
loop_
_entity_poly.entity_id
_entity_poly.type
_entity_poly.pdbx_seq_one_letter_code
_entity_poly.pdbx_strand_id
1 'polypeptide(L)'
;MRLRRLWPTVRFCLVVFCSAAALAASGSTQSASAPAPTGASQVGTLWQRLVDVSRNDPFLENGAKRELMVRLWYPAAQGTCGPAEYASPKVWAYLSQLAGFPLPKIKTNSCLQPAIAPGIHPVIVFSPGFTGMFTDATFLFEELASRGYVVASIAHTHESTAVEFPGGRLITSSFGSYLAPQTLRADLESLALVRSARLDDVKFVLNELWRLDTTLGSPFHNRLDFAHIGVMGHSLGGEVALSILQHESRVRAAVWIDGVISDESAAGTAKPVLLLAAGREHWNQDECRLWSNLHGIRLAVNLRGAEHLTPSDAIWLGRVIPGMAVAAGAGGSARTIAAIRNHVTSFFDSTLRDRPVAPGITLDNHAVTVTTTTQPLCPQLAEKGEPQ
;
A
#
# COMPACT_ATOMS: atom_id res chain seq x y z
N MET A 1 -13.94 20.64 -15.82
CA MET A 1 -12.78 21.50 -15.72
C MET A 1 -12.78 22.28 -14.41
N ARG A 2 -12.61 21.59 -13.27
CA ARG A 2 -12.43 22.20 -11.94
C ARG A 2 -11.46 21.34 -11.10
N LEU A 3 -10.16 21.32 -11.50
CA LEU A 3 -9.07 20.64 -10.78
C LEU A 3 -8.40 21.52 -9.69
N ARG A 4 -8.95 22.71 -9.40
CA ARG A 4 -8.32 23.66 -8.48
C ARG A 4 -8.47 23.36 -6.99
N ARG A 5 -9.20 22.30 -6.56
CA ARG A 5 -9.49 22.00 -5.15
C ARG A 5 -8.76 20.79 -4.55
N LEU A 6 -7.87 20.14 -5.28
CA LEU A 6 -7.20 18.92 -4.82
C LEU A 6 -5.98 19.17 -3.89
N TRP A 7 -5.72 20.40 -3.43
CA TRP A 7 -4.44 20.75 -2.84
C TRP A 7 -4.39 21.29 -1.40
N PRO A 8 -5.24 20.96 -0.43
CA PRO A 8 -4.93 21.30 0.97
C PRO A 8 -4.00 20.29 1.65
N THR A 9 -4.03 19.01 1.24
CA THR A 9 -3.33 17.92 1.95
C THR A 9 -1.87 17.71 1.54
N VAL A 10 -1.44 18.16 0.36
CA VAL A 10 -0.04 17.99 -0.10
C VAL A 10 0.90 19.05 0.49
N ARG A 11 0.39 20.12 1.10
CA ARG A 11 1.23 21.16 1.73
C ARG A 11 1.91 20.74 3.04
N PHE A 12 1.57 19.58 3.62
CA PHE A 12 2.01 19.19 4.96
C PHE A 12 3.28 18.33 5.01
N CYS A 13 3.83 17.84 3.91
CA CYS A 13 5.10 17.08 3.92
C CYS A 13 6.37 17.95 3.90
N LEU A 14 6.29 19.25 4.03
CA LEU A 14 7.42 20.17 3.76
C LEU A 14 8.23 20.60 4.99
N VAL A 15 7.90 20.15 6.18
CA VAL A 15 8.62 20.56 7.38
C VAL A 15 8.99 19.31 8.18
N VAL A 16 10.17 18.76 8.06
CA VAL A 16 10.96 18.12 9.13
C VAL A 16 12.14 17.31 8.56
N PHE A 17 13.17 17.96 8.04
CA PHE A 17 14.48 17.30 7.89
C PHE A 17 15.66 18.20 8.24
N CYS A 18 15.43 19.41 8.77
CA CYS A 18 16.54 20.35 9.04
C CYS A 18 17.15 20.30 10.44
N SER A 19 16.77 19.36 11.34
CA SER A 19 17.26 19.43 12.73
C SER A 19 17.92 18.13 13.27
N ALA A 20 18.20 17.13 12.46
CA ALA A 20 18.76 15.85 12.92
C ALA A 20 20.28 15.69 12.76
N ALA A 21 21.02 16.76 12.48
CA ALA A 21 22.48 16.66 12.24
C ALA A 21 23.36 16.53 13.51
N ALA A 22 22.80 16.39 14.71
CA ALA A 22 23.57 16.49 15.96
C ALA A 22 23.65 15.20 16.81
N LEU A 23 23.20 14.04 16.35
CA LEU A 23 23.23 12.79 17.14
C LEU A 23 23.89 11.58 16.42
N ALA A 24 24.81 11.82 15.50
CA ALA A 24 25.58 10.76 14.86
C ALA A 24 26.91 10.52 15.60
N ALA A 25 26.86 9.98 16.80
CA ALA A 25 28.08 9.52 17.50
C ALA A 25 27.76 8.35 18.43
N SER A 26 27.46 7.20 17.87
CA SER A 26 27.79 5.89 18.43
C SER A 26 27.47 4.82 17.36
N GLY A 27 28.51 4.30 16.72
CA GLY A 27 28.41 3.32 15.65
C GLY A 27 28.00 1.93 16.15
N SER A 28 26.78 1.78 16.64
CA SER A 28 26.12 0.48 16.76
C SER A 28 25.23 0.32 15.53
N THR A 29 25.50 -0.66 14.69
CA THR A 29 24.58 -1.11 13.63
C THR A 29 23.33 -1.67 14.26
N GLN A 30 22.42 -0.78 14.69
CA GLN A 30 21.16 -1.17 15.28
C GLN A 30 20.35 -1.91 14.20
N SER A 31 20.09 -3.19 14.39
CA SER A 31 19.18 -3.94 13.52
C SER A 31 17.75 -3.72 13.98
N ALA A 32 16.82 -3.49 13.04
CA ALA A 32 15.42 -3.44 13.31
C ALA A 32 14.71 -4.69 12.78
N SER A 33 13.68 -5.14 13.49
CA SER A 33 12.84 -6.25 13.05
C SER A 33 11.45 -5.76 12.72
N ALA A 34 10.93 -6.17 11.59
CA ALA A 34 9.51 -5.97 11.25
C ALA A 34 8.63 -6.62 12.32
N PRO A 35 7.48 -6.03 12.65
CA PRO A 35 6.52 -6.64 13.56
C PRO A 35 6.11 -8.03 13.09
N ALA A 36 6.21 -9.05 13.97
CA ALA A 36 5.86 -10.41 13.61
C ALA A 36 4.39 -10.52 13.18
N PRO A 37 4.07 -11.26 12.10
CA PRO A 37 2.70 -11.53 11.71
C PRO A 37 2.01 -12.45 12.71
N THR A 38 0.67 -12.43 12.74
CA THR A 38 -0.13 -13.17 13.71
C THR A 38 -0.84 -14.39 13.12
N GLY A 39 -0.79 -14.57 11.81
CA GLY A 39 -1.36 -15.73 11.13
C GLY A 39 -0.52 -17.00 11.31
N ALA A 40 -1.10 -18.14 10.95
CA ALA A 40 -0.50 -19.45 11.20
C ALA A 40 0.51 -19.89 10.14
N SER A 41 0.48 -19.31 8.92
CA SER A 41 1.37 -19.73 7.84
C SER A 41 2.72 -19.04 7.93
N GLN A 42 3.77 -19.77 7.60
CA GLN A 42 5.07 -19.19 7.28
C GLN A 42 4.92 -18.27 6.06
N VAL A 43 5.61 -17.15 6.03
CA VAL A 43 5.52 -16.18 4.93
C VAL A 43 6.65 -16.39 3.95
N GLY A 44 6.31 -16.61 2.70
CA GLY A 44 7.24 -16.61 1.57
C GLY A 44 7.22 -15.29 0.82
N THR A 45 8.34 -14.96 0.16
CA THR A 45 8.38 -13.83 -0.77
C THR A 45 9.28 -14.11 -1.96
N LEU A 46 8.93 -13.55 -3.11
CA LEU A 46 9.77 -13.57 -4.30
C LEU A 46 9.58 -12.32 -5.15
N TRP A 47 10.53 -12.08 -6.05
CA TRP A 47 10.46 -11.03 -7.04
C TRP A 47 10.08 -11.57 -8.40
N GLN A 48 9.21 -10.85 -9.09
CA GLN A 48 8.82 -11.13 -10.47
C GLN A 48 9.10 -9.89 -11.32
N ARG A 49 9.98 -10.04 -12.32
CA ARG A 49 10.12 -9.06 -13.40
C ARG A 49 9.04 -9.30 -14.43
N LEU A 50 8.32 -8.26 -14.79
CA LEU A 50 7.26 -8.28 -15.80
C LEU A 50 7.58 -7.28 -16.91
N VAL A 51 7.29 -7.64 -18.17
CA VAL A 51 7.49 -6.77 -19.33
C VAL A 51 6.18 -6.70 -20.10
N ASP A 52 5.55 -5.54 -20.14
CA ASP A 52 4.37 -5.31 -20.96
C ASP A 52 4.79 -4.92 -22.37
N VAL A 53 4.87 -5.91 -23.24
CA VAL A 53 5.27 -5.72 -24.63
C VAL A 53 4.25 -4.94 -25.46
N SER A 54 3.02 -4.79 -24.96
CA SER A 54 1.94 -4.05 -25.65
C SER A 54 2.04 -2.55 -25.45
N ARG A 55 2.64 -2.08 -24.34
CA ARG A 55 2.76 -0.66 -24.00
C ARG A 55 4.21 -0.16 -24.04
N ASN A 56 4.40 1.05 -24.53
CA ASN A 56 5.64 1.79 -24.29
C ASN A 56 5.63 2.35 -22.86
N ASP A 57 6.81 2.52 -22.26
CA ASP A 57 6.94 3.15 -20.96
C ASP A 57 6.58 4.64 -21.08
N PRO A 58 5.55 5.14 -20.36
CA PRO A 58 5.10 6.52 -20.51
C PRO A 58 6.05 7.55 -19.94
N PHE A 59 7.08 7.12 -19.20
CA PHE A 59 8.10 7.98 -18.59
C PHE A 59 9.38 8.07 -19.43
N LEU A 60 9.44 7.38 -20.60
CA LEU A 60 10.59 7.33 -21.47
C LEU A 60 10.23 7.70 -22.91
N GLU A 61 11.03 8.57 -23.53
CA GLU A 61 10.83 9.01 -24.93
C GLU A 61 11.42 8.05 -25.97
N ASN A 62 12.17 7.04 -25.54
CA ASN A 62 12.92 6.15 -26.43
C ASN A 62 12.13 4.94 -26.96
N GLY A 63 10.82 4.86 -26.65
CA GLY A 63 9.95 3.75 -27.08
C GLY A 63 10.20 2.43 -26.36
N ALA A 64 10.98 2.42 -25.28
CA ALA A 64 11.20 1.21 -24.47
C ALA A 64 9.87 0.68 -23.93
N LYS A 65 9.78 -0.64 -23.81
CA LYS A 65 8.59 -1.29 -23.28
C LYS A 65 8.47 -1.10 -21.77
N ARG A 66 7.20 -1.04 -21.30
CA ARG A 66 6.93 -0.89 -19.85
C ARG A 66 7.41 -2.13 -19.09
N GLU A 67 8.33 -1.94 -18.15
CA GLU A 67 8.83 -2.98 -17.26
C GLU A 67 8.45 -2.69 -15.83
N LEU A 68 8.05 -3.72 -15.10
CA LEU A 68 7.71 -3.64 -13.68
C LEU A 68 8.48 -4.69 -12.89
N MET A 69 8.80 -4.38 -11.64
CA MET A 69 9.12 -5.36 -10.63
C MET A 69 7.94 -5.49 -9.68
N VAL A 70 7.49 -6.71 -9.46
CA VAL A 70 6.44 -7.03 -8.51
C VAL A 70 7.03 -7.93 -7.43
N ARG A 71 6.81 -7.58 -6.17
CA ARG A 71 7.14 -8.45 -5.07
C ARG A 71 5.90 -9.16 -4.58
N LEU A 72 5.97 -10.48 -4.48
CA LEU A 72 4.90 -11.31 -4.00
C LEU A 72 5.19 -11.75 -2.56
N TRP A 73 4.21 -11.62 -1.67
CA TRP A 73 4.18 -12.28 -0.36
C TRP A 73 3.08 -13.30 -0.37
N TYR A 74 3.36 -14.49 0.13
CA TYR A 74 2.44 -15.63 0.05
C TYR A 74 2.60 -16.58 1.22
N PRO A 75 1.55 -17.37 1.55
CA PRO A 75 1.66 -18.44 2.52
C PRO A 75 2.65 -19.49 1.99
N ALA A 76 3.70 -19.75 2.76
CA ALA A 76 4.71 -20.73 2.40
C ALA A 76 4.43 -22.09 3.03
N ALA A 77 4.83 -23.16 2.34
CA ALA A 77 4.90 -24.47 2.92
C ALA A 77 5.90 -24.46 4.08
N GLN A 78 5.60 -25.22 5.14
CA GLN A 78 6.49 -25.32 6.30
C GLN A 78 7.83 -25.91 5.91
N GLY A 79 8.91 -25.31 6.41
CA GLY A 79 10.27 -25.78 6.12
C GLY A 79 11.33 -24.76 6.51
N THR A 80 12.61 -25.16 6.36
CA THR A 80 13.73 -24.26 6.51
C THR A 80 13.91 -23.41 5.26
N CYS A 81 14.12 -22.12 5.43
CA CYS A 81 14.35 -21.18 4.33
C CYS A 81 15.32 -20.07 4.74
N GLY A 82 15.99 -19.47 3.78
CA GLY A 82 16.79 -18.28 4.01
C GLY A 82 15.92 -17.06 4.27
N PRO A 83 16.35 -16.13 5.15
CA PRO A 83 15.63 -14.89 5.39
C PRO A 83 15.61 -14.03 4.12
N ALA A 84 14.47 -13.39 3.85
CA ALA A 84 14.37 -12.43 2.76
C ALA A 84 14.82 -11.04 3.22
N GLU A 85 15.55 -10.34 2.36
CA GLU A 85 15.91 -8.94 2.59
C GLU A 85 14.68 -8.03 2.48
N TYR A 86 14.67 -6.93 3.24
CA TYR A 86 13.62 -5.90 3.15
C TYR A 86 13.64 -5.23 1.76
N ALA A 87 14.80 -4.80 1.33
CA ALA A 87 15.08 -4.33 -0.02
C ALA A 87 16.46 -4.80 -0.43
N SER A 88 16.78 -4.78 -1.72
CA SER A 88 18.09 -5.18 -2.21
C SER A 88 19.21 -4.27 -1.69
N PRO A 89 20.45 -4.74 -1.61
CA PRO A 89 21.56 -3.92 -1.12
C PRO A 89 21.75 -2.62 -1.89
N LYS A 90 21.52 -2.61 -3.21
CA LYS A 90 21.63 -1.39 -4.02
C LYS A 90 20.51 -0.38 -3.74
N VAL A 91 19.29 -0.87 -3.62
CA VAL A 91 18.15 -0.01 -3.20
C VAL A 91 18.42 0.55 -1.82
N TRP A 92 18.88 -0.29 -0.87
CA TRP A 92 19.16 0.15 0.50
C TRP A 92 20.29 1.18 0.58
N ALA A 93 21.35 1.00 -0.23
CA ALA A 93 22.43 1.99 -0.34
C ALA A 93 21.94 3.32 -0.91
N TYR A 94 21.09 3.29 -1.94
CA TYR A 94 20.50 4.49 -2.50
C TYR A 94 19.60 5.22 -1.50
N LEU A 95 18.76 4.49 -0.76
CA LEU A 95 17.92 5.07 0.30
C LEU A 95 18.77 5.67 1.43
N SER A 96 19.90 5.04 1.78
CA SER A 96 20.85 5.59 2.75
C SER A 96 21.48 6.89 2.26
N GLN A 97 21.79 6.99 0.97
CA GLN A 97 22.28 8.21 0.35
C GLN A 97 21.23 9.33 0.41
N LEU A 98 19.96 9.03 0.09
CA LEU A 98 18.87 10.00 0.17
C LEU A 98 18.64 10.47 1.62
N ALA A 99 18.74 9.58 2.58
CA ALA A 99 18.58 9.88 4.00
C ALA A 99 19.77 10.70 4.58
N GLY A 100 20.94 10.67 3.91
CA GLY A 100 22.16 11.32 4.38
C GLY A 100 22.90 10.57 5.49
N PHE A 101 22.49 9.34 5.81
CA PHE A 101 23.14 8.46 6.79
C PHE A 101 22.88 6.98 6.48
N PRO A 102 23.76 6.06 6.96
CA PRO A 102 23.55 4.63 6.79
C PRO A 102 22.26 4.16 7.46
N LEU A 103 21.35 3.59 6.69
CA LEU A 103 20.13 3.01 7.23
C LEU A 103 20.42 1.69 7.97
N PRO A 104 19.69 1.39 9.06
CA PRO A 104 19.88 0.17 9.84
C PRO A 104 19.51 -1.07 9.01
N LYS A 105 20.12 -2.20 9.32
CA LYS A 105 19.75 -3.47 8.71
C LYS A 105 18.35 -3.89 9.16
N ILE A 106 17.46 -4.18 8.22
CA ILE A 106 16.07 -4.57 8.49
C ILE A 106 15.93 -6.08 8.37
N LYS A 107 15.40 -6.71 9.43
CA LYS A 107 15.02 -8.12 9.44
C LYS A 107 13.52 -8.24 9.19
N THR A 108 13.15 -8.95 8.12
CA THR A 108 11.75 -9.31 7.81
C THR A 108 11.37 -10.65 8.44
N ASN A 109 10.08 -10.98 8.42
CA ASN A 109 9.58 -12.30 8.82
C ASN A 109 9.39 -13.22 7.61
N SER A 110 9.80 -12.77 6.44
CA SER A 110 9.61 -13.50 5.18
C SER A 110 10.80 -14.39 4.85
N CYS A 111 10.51 -15.51 4.24
CA CYS A 111 11.47 -16.45 3.64
C CYS A 111 11.65 -16.14 2.16
N LEU A 112 12.88 -16.28 1.67
CA LEU A 112 13.18 -16.09 0.26
C LEU A 112 12.81 -17.34 -0.55
N GLN A 113 11.86 -17.21 -1.46
CA GLN A 113 11.45 -18.19 -2.47
C GLN A 113 11.15 -19.62 -1.96
N PRO A 114 10.48 -19.80 -0.80
CA PRO A 114 10.01 -21.13 -0.42
C PRO A 114 8.86 -21.57 -1.35
N ALA A 115 8.54 -22.86 -1.36
CA ALA A 115 7.34 -23.33 -2.04
C ALA A 115 6.09 -22.70 -1.43
N ILE A 116 5.10 -22.36 -2.26
CA ILE A 116 3.79 -21.88 -1.78
C ILE A 116 3.07 -23.02 -1.04
N ALA A 117 2.34 -22.68 0.02
CA ALA A 117 1.52 -23.63 0.75
C ALA A 117 0.45 -24.27 -0.15
N PRO A 118 0.05 -25.54 0.12
CA PRO A 118 -1.05 -26.16 -0.58
C PRO A 118 -2.36 -25.36 -0.45
N GLY A 119 -3.23 -25.46 -1.47
CA GLY A 119 -4.51 -24.75 -1.52
C GLY A 119 -4.56 -23.69 -2.59
N ILE A 120 -5.67 -22.98 -2.66
CA ILE A 120 -5.93 -21.85 -3.57
C ILE A 120 -6.09 -20.61 -2.71
N HIS A 121 -5.41 -19.55 -3.06
CA HIS A 121 -5.23 -18.36 -2.21
C HIS A 121 -5.81 -17.12 -2.87
N PRO A 122 -6.68 -16.36 -2.19
CA PRO A 122 -7.15 -15.06 -2.68
C PRO A 122 -5.99 -14.11 -2.94
N VAL A 123 -6.14 -13.28 -3.95
CA VAL A 123 -5.09 -12.36 -4.43
C VAL A 123 -5.41 -10.95 -4.00
N ILE A 124 -4.42 -10.23 -3.51
CA ILE A 124 -4.50 -8.80 -3.18
C ILE A 124 -3.39 -8.06 -3.93
N VAL A 125 -3.74 -7.08 -4.75
CA VAL A 125 -2.76 -6.21 -5.41
C VAL A 125 -2.64 -4.90 -4.65
N PHE A 126 -1.41 -4.48 -4.38
CA PHE A 126 -1.09 -3.23 -3.68
C PHE A 126 -0.37 -2.23 -4.59
N SER A 127 -0.87 -0.98 -4.58
CA SER A 127 -0.20 0.19 -5.19
C SER A 127 0.25 1.15 -4.09
N PRO A 128 1.55 1.50 -4.01
CA PRO A 128 2.09 2.41 -2.98
C PRO A 128 1.69 3.88 -3.22
N GLY A 129 2.07 4.76 -2.30
CA GLY A 129 1.93 6.20 -2.45
C GLY A 129 2.77 6.77 -3.60
N PHE A 130 2.58 8.06 -3.93
CA PHE A 130 3.41 8.74 -4.95
C PHE A 130 4.88 8.71 -4.54
N THR A 131 5.74 8.27 -5.44
CA THR A 131 7.15 7.92 -5.22
C THR A 131 7.39 6.87 -4.14
N GLY A 132 6.32 6.17 -3.70
CA GLY A 132 6.39 5.15 -2.65
C GLY A 132 7.18 3.91 -3.07
N MET A 133 7.48 3.09 -2.07
CA MET A 133 8.21 1.84 -2.25
C MET A 133 7.27 0.64 -2.22
N PHE A 134 7.59 -0.39 -2.98
CA PHE A 134 6.89 -1.68 -2.92
C PHE A 134 6.89 -2.30 -1.51
N THR A 135 7.75 -1.84 -0.61
CA THR A 135 7.84 -2.29 0.78
C THR A 135 7.03 -1.45 1.76
N ASP A 136 6.35 -0.40 1.31
CA ASP A 136 5.76 0.62 2.20
C ASP A 136 4.81 0.07 3.28
N ALA A 137 4.26 -1.13 3.12
CA ALA A 137 3.42 -1.77 4.12
C ALA A 137 3.79 -3.25 4.34
N THR A 138 5.09 -3.58 4.42
CA THR A 138 5.59 -4.95 4.60
C THR A 138 4.96 -5.63 5.83
N PHE A 139 4.77 -4.91 6.94
CA PHE A 139 4.13 -5.46 8.13
C PHE A 139 2.70 -5.97 7.86
N LEU A 140 1.98 -5.33 6.96
CA LEU A 140 0.62 -5.72 6.55
C LEU A 140 0.67 -6.83 5.49
N PHE A 141 1.62 -6.80 4.57
CA PHE A 141 1.78 -7.86 3.56
C PHE A 141 2.13 -9.19 4.21
N GLU A 142 3.05 -9.18 5.19
CA GLU A 142 3.40 -10.37 5.97
C GLU A 142 2.20 -10.88 6.80
N GLU A 143 1.41 -9.99 7.37
CA GLU A 143 0.18 -10.35 8.09
C GLU A 143 -0.81 -11.06 7.16
N LEU A 144 -1.15 -10.46 6.01
CA LEU A 144 -2.07 -11.03 5.04
C LEU A 144 -1.57 -12.39 4.51
N ALA A 145 -0.28 -12.48 4.15
CA ALA A 145 0.32 -13.71 3.68
C ALA A 145 0.30 -14.81 4.74
N SER A 146 0.60 -14.48 6.01
CA SER A 146 0.50 -15.44 7.11
C SER A 146 -0.91 -15.99 7.35
N ARG A 147 -1.93 -15.25 6.89
CA ARG A 147 -3.33 -15.64 6.92
C ARG A 147 -3.82 -16.29 5.64
N GLY A 148 -2.92 -16.55 4.68
CA GLY A 148 -3.22 -17.32 3.49
C GLY A 148 -3.65 -16.50 2.28
N TYR A 149 -3.35 -15.21 2.21
CA TYR A 149 -3.49 -14.38 1.01
C TYR A 149 -2.19 -14.36 0.20
N VAL A 150 -2.30 -14.18 -1.11
CA VAL A 150 -1.15 -13.78 -1.94
C VAL A 150 -1.23 -12.29 -2.16
N VAL A 151 -0.22 -11.56 -1.73
CA VAL A 151 -0.14 -10.10 -1.87
C VAL A 151 0.91 -9.76 -2.93
N ALA A 152 0.51 -9.01 -3.96
CA ALA A 152 1.37 -8.52 -5.03
C ALA A 152 1.56 -7.00 -4.89
N SER A 153 2.71 -6.56 -4.45
CA SER A 153 3.05 -5.14 -4.37
C SER A 153 3.86 -4.71 -5.59
N ILE A 154 3.40 -3.66 -6.25
CA ILE A 154 3.96 -3.17 -7.50
C ILE A 154 5.01 -2.09 -7.24
N ALA A 155 6.22 -2.29 -7.77
CA ALA A 155 7.18 -1.19 -7.95
C ALA A 155 6.89 -0.53 -9.31
N HIS A 156 6.20 0.60 -9.30
CA HIS A 156 5.90 1.38 -10.51
C HIS A 156 7.19 2.03 -11.01
N THR A 157 7.82 1.41 -11.99
CA THR A 157 9.15 1.80 -12.52
C THR A 157 9.15 3.25 -12.99
N HIS A 158 10.25 3.96 -12.76
CA HIS A 158 10.43 5.39 -13.01
C HIS A 158 9.60 6.33 -12.11
N GLU A 159 8.69 5.77 -11.32
CA GLU A 159 7.91 6.54 -10.36
C GLU A 159 8.23 6.14 -8.91
N SER A 160 8.36 4.86 -8.59
CA SER A 160 8.86 4.42 -7.27
C SER A 160 10.25 4.99 -6.97
N THR A 161 10.50 5.38 -5.71
CA THR A 161 11.77 5.98 -5.28
C THR A 161 12.98 5.23 -5.80
N ALA A 162 12.98 3.90 -5.70
CA ALA A 162 14.02 3.04 -6.29
C ALA A 162 13.51 1.61 -6.48
N VAL A 163 13.96 0.97 -7.55
CA VAL A 163 13.74 -0.45 -7.82
C VAL A 163 14.95 -1.05 -8.52
N GLU A 164 15.37 -2.25 -8.10
CA GLU A 164 16.45 -2.99 -8.75
C GLU A 164 15.88 -4.11 -9.62
N PHE A 165 16.33 -4.15 -10.87
CA PHE A 165 16.03 -5.20 -11.85
C PHE A 165 17.11 -6.27 -11.88
N PRO A 166 16.83 -7.47 -12.43
CA PRO A 166 17.84 -8.50 -12.67
C PRO A 166 19.08 -7.95 -13.39
N GLY A 167 20.24 -8.46 -13.01
CA GLY A 167 21.52 -7.93 -13.48
C GLY A 167 22.00 -6.69 -12.74
N GLY A 168 21.29 -6.27 -11.68
CA GLY A 168 21.70 -5.16 -10.82
C GLY A 168 21.44 -3.79 -11.42
N ARG A 169 20.52 -3.66 -12.37
CA ARG A 169 20.08 -2.38 -12.95
C ARG A 169 19.17 -1.66 -11.96
N LEU A 170 19.69 -0.61 -11.32
CA LEU A 170 18.91 0.26 -10.43
C LEU A 170 18.21 1.33 -11.25
N ILE A 171 16.89 1.48 -11.06
CA ILE A 171 16.07 2.55 -11.62
C ILE A 171 15.51 3.36 -10.46
N THR A 172 15.63 4.68 -10.55
CA THR A 172 15.14 5.63 -9.56
C THR A 172 14.00 6.46 -10.11
N SER A 173 13.28 7.12 -9.24
CA SER A 173 12.13 7.96 -9.61
C SER A 173 12.55 9.15 -10.48
N SER A 174 11.78 9.42 -11.53
CA SER A 174 11.88 10.65 -12.33
C SER A 174 11.24 11.85 -11.62
N PHE A 175 10.50 11.61 -10.53
CA PHE A 175 9.74 12.62 -9.78
C PHE A 175 10.36 12.96 -8.42
N GLY A 176 11.57 12.49 -8.13
CA GLY A 176 12.20 12.65 -6.83
C GLY A 176 11.76 11.58 -5.82
N SER A 177 11.82 11.90 -4.53
CA SER A 177 11.50 10.95 -3.46
C SER A 177 10.84 11.64 -2.28
N TYR A 178 9.85 10.98 -1.66
CA TYR A 178 9.27 11.43 -0.39
C TYR A 178 10.30 11.39 0.77
N LEU A 179 11.37 10.59 0.64
CA LEU A 179 12.50 10.58 1.59
C LEU A 179 13.42 11.79 1.44
N ALA A 180 13.33 12.50 0.32
CA ALA A 180 14.04 13.74 0.05
C ALA A 180 13.04 14.77 -0.52
N PRO A 181 12.13 15.33 0.29
CA PRO A 181 10.99 16.13 -0.16
C PRO A 181 11.34 17.32 -1.06
N GLN A 182 12.53 17.88 -0.88
CA GLN A 182 13.05 18.97 -1.71
C GLN A 182 13.28 18.58 -3.19
N THR A 183 13.30 17.26 -3.48
CA THR A 183 13.47 16.73 -4.85
C THR A 183 12.13 16.41 -5.51
N LEU A 184 11.00 16.41 -4.78
CA LEU A 184 9.71 16.05 -5.32
C LEU A 184 9.25 17.02 -6.40
N ARG A 185 8.80 16.44 -7.51
CA ARG A 185 8.15 17.11 -8.64
C ARG A 185 6.77 16.54 -8.81
N ALA A 186 5.77 17.27 -8.36
CA ALA A 186 4.37 16.84 -8.36
C ALA A 186 3.48 17.99 -8.83
N ASP A 187 3.42 18.21 -10.13
CA ASP A 187 2.38 19.01 -10.75
C ASP A 187 1.17 18.16 -11.17
N LEU A 188 0.10 18.80 -11.55
CA LEU A 188 -1.16 18.11 -11.90
C LEU A 188 -1.02 17.21 -13.14
N GLU A 189 -0.19 17.59 -14.10
CA GLU A 189 0.05 16.83 -15.31
C GLU A 189 0.83 15.55 -15.00
N SER A 190 1.91 15.67 -14.24
CA SER A 190 2.70 14.52 -13.77
C SER A 190 1.86 13.54 -12.94
N LEU A 191 1.01 14.04 -12.04
CA LEU A 191 0.13 13.19 -11.24
C LEU A 191 -0.94 12.48 -12.08
N ALA A 192 -1.48 13.14 -13.11
CA ALA A 192 -2.43 12.51 -14.03
C ALA A 192 -1.75 11.40 -14.86
N LEU A 193 -0.54 11.65 -15.36
CA LEU A 193 0.26 10.66 -16.08
C LEU A 193 0.57 9.46 -15.20
N VAL A 194 1.06 9.69 -13.97
CA VAL A 194 1.37 8.63 -13.01
C VAL A 194 0.13 7.81 -12.68
N ARG A 195 -1.02 8.47 -12.39
CA ARG A 195 -2.27 7.77 -12.12
C ARG A 195 -2.67 6.86 -13.30
N SER A 196 -2.64 7.37 -14.53
CA SER A 196 -2.97 6.59 -15.71
C SER A 196 -2.06 5.39 -15.88
N ALA A 197 -0.74 5.59 -15.78
CA ALA A 197 0.25 4.51 -15.87
C ALA A 197 0.01 3.41 -14.82
N ARG A 198 -0.33 3.78 -13.57
CA ARG A 198 -0.59 2.84 -12.48
C ARG A 198 -1.87 2.03 -12.70
N LEU A 199 -2.93 2.63 -13.25
CA LEU A 199 -4.15 1.88 -13.57
C LEU A 199 -3.86 0.77 -14.58
N ASP A 200 -3.08 1.09 -15.62
CA ASP A 200 -2.66 0.10 -16.61
C ASP A 200 -1.68 -0.94 -16.02
N ASP A 201 -0.76 -0.52 -15.15
CA ASP A 201 0.17 -1.42 -14.46
C ASP A 201 -0.57 -2.45 -13.59
N VAL A 202 -1.60 -2.02 -12.82
CA VAL A 202 -2.41 -2.94 -12.01
C VAL A 202 -3.15 -3.96 -12.89
N LYS A 203 -3.78 -3.51 -13.98
CA LYS A 203 -4.47 -4.41 -14.93
C LYS A 203 -3.50 -5.41 -15.55
N PHE A 204 -2.33 -4.94 -15.96
CA PHE A 204 -1.28 -5.78 -16.52
C PHE A 204 -0.78 -6.81 -15.49
N VAL A 205 -0.52 -6.40 -14.24
CA VAL A 205 -0.10 -7.31 -13.17
C VAL A 205 -1.16 -8.37 -12.88
N LEU A 206 -2.45 -8.03 -12.88
CA LEU A 206 -3.53 -9.01 -12.75
C LEU A 206 -3.51 -10.05 -13.87
N ASN A 207 -3.23 -9.65 -15.12
CA ASN A 207 -3.11 -10.57 -16.25
C ASN A 207 -1.87 -11.47 -16.11
N GLU A 208 -0.75 -10.94 -15.65
CA GLU A 208 0.47 -11.72 -15.45
C GLU A 208 0.36 -12.70 -14.27
N LEU A 209 -0.34 -12.33 -13.20
CA LEU A 209 -0.65 -13.25 -12.09
C LEU A 209 -1.54 -14.40 -12.58
N TRP A 210 -2.55 -14.12 -13.43
CA TRP A 210 -3.35 -15.16 -14.06
C TRP A 210 -2.49 -16.08 -14.92
N ARG A 211 -1.55 -15.54 -15.70
CA ARG A 211 -0.61 -16.31 -16.49
C ARG A 211 0.28 -17.21 -15.61
N LEU A 212 0.76 -16.70 -14.47
CA LEU A 212 1.52 -17.49 -13.51
C LEU A 212 0.70 -18.66 -12.94
N ASP A 213 -0.58 -18.44 -12.68
CA ASP A 213 -1.47 -19.50 -12.16
C ASP A 213 -1.78 -20.60 -13.20
N THR A 214 -1.89 -20.22 -14.48
CA THR A 214 -2.24 -21.14 -15.56
C THR A 214 -1.06 -21.81 -16.24
N THR A 215 0.19 -21.35 -16.01
CA THR A 215 1.39 -21.89 -16.63
C THR A 215 1.91 -23.11 -15.87
N LEU A 216 2.01 -24.26 -16.55
CA LEU A 216 2.64 -25.47 -16.01
C LEU A 216 4.10 -25.17 -15.61
N GLY A 217 4.50 -25.65 -14.44
CA GLY A 217 5.84 -25.41 -13.90
C GLY A 217 6.03 -24.08 -13.19
N SER A 218 5.05 -23.17 -13.24
CA SER A 218 5.04 -22.00 -12.38
C SER A 218 4.90 -22.40 -10.91
N PRO A 219 5.61 -21.79 -9.97
CA PRO A 219 5.44 -22.03 -8.54
C PRO A 219 4.00 -21.72 -8.06
N PHE A 220 3.24 -20.92 -8.81
CA PHE A 220 1.86 -20.56 -8.51
C PHE A 220 0.82 -21.32 -9.34
N HIS A 221 1.22 -22.34 -10.09
CA HIS A 221 0.28 -23.10 -10.93
C HIS A 221 -0.87 -23.69 -10.11
N ASN A 222 -2.13 -23.30 -10.43
CA ASN A 222 -3.35 -23.65 -9.70
C ASN A 222 -3.30 -23.30 -8.20
N ARG A 223 -2.75 -22.13 -7.86
CA ARG A 223 -2.61 -21.64 -6.48
C ARG A 223 -3.30 -20.31 -6.21
N LEU A 224 -3.70 -19.56 -7.24
CA LEU A 224 -4.26 -18.22 -7.11
C LEU A 224 -5.77 -18.24 -7.35
N ASP A 225 -6.53 -17.63 -6.44
CA ASP A 225 -7.98 -17.54 -6.52
C ASP A 225 -8.41 -16.27 -7.25
N PHE A 226 -8.61 -16.39 -8.56
CA PHE A 226 -9.06 -15.28 -9.40
C PHE A 226 -10.55 -14.97 -9.26
N ALA A 227 -11.32 -15.80 -8.56
CA ALA A 227 -12.68 -15.47 -8.18
C ALA A 227 -12.72 -14.50 -6.97
N HIS A 228 -11.62 -14.37 -6.23
CA HIS A 228 -11.53 -13.60 -4.99
C HIS A 228 -10.32 -12.65 -5.00
N ILE A 229 -10.40 -11.60 -5.82
CA ILE A 229 -9.37 -10.58 -5.96
C ILE A 229 -9.75 -9.33 -5.17
N GLY A 230 -8.83 -8.86 -4.32
CA GLY A 230 -8.87 -7.56 -3.68
C GLY A 230 -7.79 -6.61 -4.22
N VAL A 231 -8.00 -5.33 -4.05
CA VAL A 231 -6.99 -4.30 -4.29
C VAL A 231 -6.85 -3.44 -3.05
N MET A 232 -5.66 -2.95 -2.80
CA MET A 232 -5.43 -1.95 -1.76
C MET A 232 -4.34 -0.98 -2.18
N GLY A 233 -4.34 0.21 -1.60
CA GLY A 233 -3.30 1.18 -1.89
C GLY A 233 -3.27 2.32 -0.91
N HIS A 234 -2.11 2.94 -0.77
CA HIS A 234 -1.86 4.07 0.10
C HIS A 234 -1.76 5.36 -0.71
N SER A 235 -2.29 6.46 -0.20
CA SER A 235 -2.18 7.78 -0.83
C SER A 235 -2.69 7.76 -2.28
N LEU A 236 -1.87 8.11 -3.28
CA LEU A 236 -2.22 7.99 -4.70
C LEU A 236 -2.59 6.55 -5.09
N GLY A 237 -1.94 5.55 -4.47
CA GLY A 237 -2.31 4.14 -4.64
C GLY A 237 -3.72 3.81 -4.13
N GLY A 238 -4.22 4.53 -3.14
CA GLY A 238 -5.61 4.44 -2.66
C GLY A 238 -6.61 4.87 -3.73
N GLU A 239 -6.34 5.97 -4.43
CA GLU A 239 -7.12 6.40 -5.59
C GLU A 239 -7.10 5.35 -6.71
N VAL A 240 -5.91 4.78 -6.99
CA VAL A 240 -5.77 3.69 -7.98
C VAL A 240 -6.61 2.48 -7.58
N ALA A 241 -6.61 2.10 -6.29
CA ALA A 241 -7.40 0.97 -5.81
C ALA A 241 -8.92 1.19 -5.98
N LEU A 242 -9.44 2.39 -5.68
CA LEU A 242 -10.84 2.74 -5.91
C LEU A 242 -11.20 2.69 -7.40
N SER A 243 -10.39 3.31 -8.24
CA SER A 243 -10.62 3.35 -9.69
C SER A 243 -10.55 1.93 -10.29
N ILE A 244 -9.61 1.10 -9.88
CA ILE A 244 -9.54 -0.30 -10.31
C ILE A 244 -10.77 -1.08 -9.85
N LEU A 245 -11.25 -0.90 -8.61
CA LEU A 245 -12.47 -1.55 -8.13
C LEU A 245 -13.68 -1.24 -9.03
N GLN A 246 -13.81 0.00 -9.50
CA GLN A 246 -14.90 0.44 -10.34
C GLN A 246 -14.85 -0.14 -11.76
N HIS A 247 -13.66 -0.24 -12.35
CA HIS A 247 -13.48 -0.53 -13.78
C HIS A 247 -12.96 -1.94 -14.10
N GLU A 248 -12.47 -2.68 -13.10
CA GLU A 248 -11.99 -4.05 -13.29
C GLU A 248 -13.00 -5.04 -12.67
N SER A 249 -13.68 -5.78 -13.55
CA SER A 249 -14.76 -6.68 -13.12
C SER A 249 -14.30 -7.84 -12.24
N ARG A 250 -13.06 -8.28 -12.40
CA ARG A 250 -12.45 -9.35 -11.58
C ARG A 250 -12.23 -8.96 -10.13
N VAL A 251 -12.11 -7.64 -9.85
CA VAL A 251 -11.86 -7.14 -8.49
C VAL A 251 -13.15 -7.05 -7.71
N ARG A 252 -13.18 -7.66 -6.52
CA ARG A 252 -14.36 -7.75 -5.65
C ARG A 252 -14.39 -6.71 -4.54
N ALA A 253 -13.25 -6.31 -4.00
CA ALA A 253 -13.17 -5.41 -2.84
C ALA A 253 -11.94 -4.50 -2.90
N ALA A 254 -12.03 -3.30 -2.33
CA ALA A 254 -10.91 -2.39 -2.21
C ALA A 254 -10.68 -1.89 -0.79
N VAL A 255 -9.40 -1.70 -0.44
CA VAL A 255 -8.98 -0.96 0.75
C VAL A 255 -8.25 0.31 0.31
N TRP A 256 -8.88 1.44 0.58
CA TRP A 256 -8.31 2.77 0.41
C TRP A 256 -7.60 3.17 1.71
N ILE A 257 -6.29 3.49 1.63
CA ILE A 257 -5.49 3.85 2.80
C ILE A 257 -5.05 5.30 2.64
N ASP A 258 -5.68 6.18 3.38
CA ASP A 258 -5.38 7.61 3.50
C ASP A 258 -5.04 8.31 2.18
N GLY A 259 -5.80 8.01 1.14
CA GLY A 259 -5.54 8.46 -0.23
C GLY A 259 -6.23 9.77 -0.59
N VAL A 260 -6.08 10.14 -1.85
CA VAL A 260 -6.93 11.15 -2.50
C VAL A 260 -8.15 10.46 -3.10
N ILE A 261 -9.17 11.23 -3.42
CA ILE A 261 -10.38 10.75 -4.09
C ILE A 261 -10.65 11.68 -5.26
N SER A 262 -10.64 11.13 -6.48
CA SER A 262 -11.00 11.87 -7.68
C SER A 262 -12.52 12.00 -7.83
N ASP A 263 -12.97 12.90 -8.71
CA ASP A 263 -14.39 12.99 -9.06
C ASP A 263 -14.96 11.68 -9.60
N GLU A 264 -14.14 10.93 -10.37
CA GLU A 264 -14.48 9.61 -10.90
C GLU A 264 -14.67 8.60 -9.76
N SER A 265 -13.70 8.47 -8.86
CA SER A 265 -13.78 7.54 -7.72
C SER A 265 -14.90 7.90 -6.75
N ALA A 266 -15.19 9.20 -6.57
CA ALA A 266 -16.28 9.67 -5.73
C ALA A 266 -17.68 9.32 -6.26
N ALA A 267 -17.81 8.88 -7.53
CA ALA A 267 -19.07 8.33 -8.06
C ALA A 267 -19.51 7.04 -7.34
N GLY A 268 -18.60 6.41 -6.60
CA GLY A 268 -18.90 5.26 -5.74
C GLY A 268 -19.08 3.94 -6.49
N THR A 269 -19.50 2.92 -5.78
CA THR A 269 -19.68 1.56 -6.30
C THR A 269 -20.58 0.73 -5.40
N ALA A 270 -21.15 -0.35 -5.95
CA ALA A 270 -21.83 -1.38 -5.16
C ALA A 270 -20.89 -2.46 -4.59
N LYS A 271 -19.60 -2.44 -5.00
CA LYS A 271 -18.62 -3.38 -4.47
C LYS A 271 -18.11 -2.94 -3.07
N PRO A 272 -17.65 -3.87 -2.23
CA PRO A 272 -17.14 -3.58 -0.89
C PRO A 272 -15.94 -2.62 -0.86
N VAL A 273 -15.96 -1.65 0.07
CA VAL A 273 -14.87 -0.68 0.27
C VAL A 273 -14.58 -0.50 1.77
N LEU A 274 -13.30 -0.58 2.14
CA LEU A 274 -12.78 -0.10 3.42
C LEU A 274 -12.02 1.22 3.21
N LEU A 275 -12.45 2.28 3.89
CA LEU A 275 -11.72 3.53 4.03
C LEU A 275 -10.93 3.51 5.34
N LEU A 276 -9.61 3.49 5.25
CA LEU A 276 -8.70 3.56 6.39
C LEU A 276 -7.97 4.90 6.34
N ALA A 277 -8.40 5.84 7.18
CA ALA A 277 -7.89 7.20 7.24
C ALA A 277 -6.92 7.42 8.40
N ALA A 278 -5.99 8.34 8.23
CA ALA A 278 -5.01 8.73 9.24
C ALA A 278 -5.42 10.07 9.87
N GLY A 279 -5.74 10.05 11.19
CA GLY A 279 -5.87 11.23 12.04
C GLY A 279 -6.95 12.24 11.66
N ARG A 280 -8.02 11.82 10.99
CA ARG A 280 -9.09 12.75 10.60
C ARG A 280 -9.81 13.30 11.81
N GLU A 281 -9.86 14.62 11.93
CA GLU A 281 -10.82 15.29 12.84
C GLU A 281 -12.20 15.33 12.18
N HIS A 282 -12.23 15.63 10.88
CA HIS A 282 -13.43 15.64 10.05
C HIS A 282 -13.11 15.02 8.68
N TRP A 283 -14.05 14.26 8.14
CA TRP A 283 -13.97 13.78 6.78
C TRP A 283 -14.18 14.93 5.79
N ASN A 284 -13.41 14.98 4.73
CA ASN A 284 -13.52 16.03 3.72
C ASN A 284 -14.71 15.79 2.77
N GLN A 285 -15.01 16.77 1.91
CA GLN A 285 -16.17 16.73 1.02
C GLN A 285 -16.12 15.55 0.04
N ASP A 286 -14.94 15.21 -0.49
CA ASP A 286 -14.79 14.11 -1.46
C ASP A 286 -14.93 12.75 -0.78
N GLU A 287 -14.40 12.59 0.43
CA GLU A 287 -14.59 11.41 1.28
C GLU A 287 -16.08 11.21 1.63
N CYS A 288 -16.77 12.29 1.97
CA CYS A 288 -18.20 12.26 2.27
C CYS A 288 -19.04 11.91 1.03
N ARG A 289 -18.70 12.48 -0.14
CA ARG A 289 -19.34 12.18 -1.42
C ARG A 289 -19.14 10.71 -1.81
N LEU A 290 -17.90 10.21 -1.75
CA LEU A 290 -17.64 8.79 -1.96
C LEU A 290 -18.48 7.94 -1.02
N TRP A 291 -18.44 8.21 0.29
CA TRP A 291 -19.20 7.44 1.28
C TRP A 291 -20.69 7.35 0.97
N SER A 292 -21.29 8.47 0.59
CA SER A 292 -22.72 8.54 0.24
C SER A 292 -23.06 7.71 -1.01
N ASN A 293 -22.11 7.57 -1.93
CA ASN A 293 -22.26 6.83 -3.19
C ASN A 293 -21.79 5.37 -3.11
N LEU A 294 -21.33 4.90 -1.95
CA LEU A 294 -21.07 3.49 -1.74
C LEU A 294 -22.36 2.76 -1.37
N HIS A 295 -22.77 1.77 -2.18
CA HIS A 295 -24.03 1.03 -2.03
C HIS A 295 -23.84 -0.41 -1.55
N GLY A 296 -22.59 -0.89 -1.44
CA GLY A 296 -22.24 -2.20 -0.92
C GLY A 296 -21.79 -2.18 0.54
N ILE A 297 -21.07 -3.23 0.95
CA ILE A 297 -20.39 -3.25 2.25
C ILE A 297 -19.38 -2.11 2.28
N ARG A 298 -19.55 -1.20 3.22
CA ARG A 298 -18.63 -0.08 3.43
C ARG A 298 -18.25 0.02 4.89
N LEU A 299 -16.97 0.23 5.14
CA LEU A 299 -16.40 0.41 6.46
C LEU A 299 -15.47 1.61 6.43
N ALA A 300 -15.56 2.50 7.41
CA ALA A 300 -14.61 3.58 7.59
C ALA A 300 -13.91 3.42 8.94
N VAL A 301 -12.60 3.49 8.91
CA VAL A 301 -11.73 3.41 10.08
C VAL A 301 -10.87 4.67 10.11
N ASN A 302 -10.90 5.40 11.20
CA ASN A 302 -10.02 6.54 11.41
C ASN A 302 -9.03 6.25 12.54
N LEU A 303 -7.74 6.35 12.22
CA LEU A 303 -6.65 6.13 13.16
C LEU A 303 -6.34 7.44 13.89
N ARG A 304 -6.88 7.65 15.08
CA ARG A 304 -6.65 8.87 15.87
C ARG A 304 -5.16 9.12 16.13
N GLY A 305 -4.72 10.38 16.05
CA GLY A 305 -3.33 10.76 16.28
C GLY A 305 -2.33 10.20 15.26
N ALA A 306 -2.85 9.64 14.16
CA ALA A 306 -2.04 9.16 13.05
C ALA A 306 -1.75 10.31 12.07
N GLU A 307 -0.64 10.17 11.35
CA GLU A 307 -0.24 11.00 10.24
C GLU A 307 -0.29 10.21 8.94
N HIS A 308 -0.16 10.87 7.80
CA HIS A 308 -0.27 10.25 6.47
C HIS A 308 0.57 8.99 6.28
N LEU A 309 1.77 8.92 6.85
CA LEU A 309 2.65 7.75 6.75
C LEU A 309 2.45 6.73 7.88
N THR A 310 1.54 6.95 8.84
CA THR A 310 1.27 5.97 9.90
C THR A 310 0.84 4.60 9.36
N PRO A 311 -0.03 4.50 8.31
CA PRO A 311 -0.43 3.21 7.77
C PRO A 311 0.64 2.51 6.93
N SER A 312 1.87 3.00 6.93
CA SER A 312 3.03 2.43 6.23
C SER A 312 4.05 1.84 7.19
N ASP A 313 5.14 1.28 6.68
CA ASP A 313 6.25 0.79 7.50
C ASP A 313 6.94 1.90 8.32
N ALA A 314 6.69 3.18 8.04
CA ALA A 314 7.14 4.29 8.88
C ALA A 314 6.69 4.14 10.35
N ILE A 315 5.53 3.49 10.60
CA ILE A 315 4.98 3.25 11.95
C ILE A 315 5.93 2.50 12.88
N TRP A 316 6.74 1.58 12.35
CA TRP A 316 7.69 0.82 13.14
C TRP A 316 9.16 1.16 12.81
N LEU A 317 9.45 1.58 11.57
CA LEU A 317 10.78 2.07 11.17
C LEU A 317 11.16 3.36 11.91
N GLY A 318 10.19 4.17 12.29
CA GLY A 318 10.41 5.37 13.10
C GLY A 318 11.14 5.14 14.43
N ARG A 319 11.19 3.89 14.92
CA ARG A 319 11.97 3.53 16.12
C ARG A 319 13.48 3.53 15.87
N VAL A 320 13.90 3.39 14.63
CA VAL A 320 15.31 3.20 14.25
C VAL A 320 15.79 4.15 13.15
N ILE A 321 14.87 4.79 12.42
CA ILE A 321 15.17 5.76 11.37
C ILE A 321 14.69 7.15 11.82
N PRO A 322 15.60 8.05 12.18
CA PRO A 322 15.25 9.42 12.54
C PRO A 322 14.38 10.09 11.45
N GLY A 323 13.38 10.85 11.85
CA GLY A 323 12.45 11.52 10.94
C GLY A 323 11.23 10.68 10.56
N MET A 324 11.32 9.35 10.45
CA MET A 324 10.14 8.50 10.21
C MET A 324 9.19 8.47 11.41
N ALA A 325 9.72 8.63 12.64
CA ALA A 325 8.87 8.75 13.84
C ALA A 325 7.94 9.96 13.76
N VAL A 326 8.43 11.08 13.25
CA VAL A 326 7.63 12.31 13.06
C VAL A 326 6.61 12.10 11.94
N ALA A 327 7.03 11.47 10.83
CA ALA A 327 6.17 11.17 9.70
C ALA A 327 5.06 10.16 10.03
N ALA A 328 5.28 9.28 11.02
CA ALA A 328 4.27 8.34 11.54
C ALA A 328 3.39 8.94 12.66
N GLY A 329 3.73 10.13 13.16
CA GLY A 329 2.98 10.81 14.21
C GLY A 329 2.94 10.05 15.55
N ALA A 330 2.16 10.57 16.49
CA ALA A 330 1.95 9.95 17.81
C ALA A 330 1.21 8.59 17.71
N GLY A 331 0.59 8.29 16.57
CA GLY A 331 -0.09 7.04 16.28
C GLY A 331 0.82 5.82 16.12
N GLY A 332 2.16 6.00 16.13
CA GLY A 332 3.15 4.94 15.90
C GLY A 332 3.25 3.89 17.02
N SER A 333 2.18 3.21 17.35
CA SER A 333 2.13 2.23 18.44
C SER A 333 1.87 0.79 17.96
N ALA A 334 2.20 -0.20 18.78
CA ALA A 334 1.85 -1.59 18.54
C ALA A 334 0.32 -1.78 18.42
N ARG A 335 -0.46 -0.98 19.15
CA ARG A 335 -1.93 -0.98 19.07
C ARG A 335 -2.42 -0.50 17.71
N THR A 336 -1.81 0.52 17.15
CA THR A 336 -2.17 1.02 15.80
C THR A 336 -1.83 -0.01 14.73
N ILE A 337 -0.67 -0.69 14.84
CA ILE A 337 -0.31 -1.81 13.96
C ILE A 337 -1.37 -2.91 14.04
N ALA A 338 -1.75 -3.31 15.26
CA ALA A 338 -2.80 -4.32 15.46
C ALA A 338 -4.15 -3.87 14.89
N ALA A 339 -4.52 -2.59 15.05
CA ALA A 339 -5.74 -2.03 14.49
C ALA A 339 -5.77 -2.12 12.96
N ILE A 340 -4.71 -1.66 12.29
CA ILE A 340 -4.59 -1.72 10.83
C ILE A 340 -4.72 -3.17 10.34
N ARG A 341 -3.93 -4.07 10.91
CA ARG A 341 -3.96 -5.50 10.58
C ARG A 341 -5.36 -6.10 10.74
N ASN A 342 -5.98 -5.89 11.89
CA ASN A 342 -7.27 -6.47 12.21
C ASN A 342 -8.38 -5.96 11.27
N HIS A 343 -8.46 -4.65 11.01
CA HIS A 343 -9.51 -4.11 10.15
C HIS A 343 -9.31 -4.54 8.69
N VAL A 344 -8.09 -4.50 8.18
CA VAL A 344 -7.81 -4.91 6.79
C VAL A 344 -8.02 -6.42 6.61
N THR A 345 -7.53 -7.25 7.52
CA THR A 345 -7.70 -8.71 7.43
C THR A 345 -9.17 -9.11 7.58
N SER A 346 -9.90 -8.56 8.57
CA SER A 346 -11.33 -8.85 8.77
C SER A 346 -12.17 -8.42 7.57
N PHE A 347 -11.84 -7.26 6.97
CA PHE A 347 -12.53 -6.80 5.78
C PHE A 347 -12.31 -7.76 4.59
N PHE A 348 -11.06 -8.16 4.31
CA PHE A 348 -10.81 -9.11 3.24
C PHE A 348 -11.33 -10.52 3.55
N ASP A 349 -11.27 -10.98 4.80
CA ASP A 349 -11.87 -12.25 5.20
C ASP A 349 -13.38 -12.28 4.92
N SER A 350 -14.09 -11.15 5.18
CA SER A 350 -15.54 -11.07 4.92
C SER A 350 -15.90 -10.93 3.45
N THR A 351 -15.06 -10.25 2.66
CA THR A 351 -15.39 -9.88 1.27
C THR A 351 -14.79 -10.82 0.22
N LEU A 352 -13.70 -11.51 0.57
CA LEU A 352 -13.00 -12.44 -0.33
C LEU A 352 -13.08 -13.91 0.12
N ARG A 353 -13.60 -14.20 1.33
CA ARG A 353 -13.69 -15.58 1.85
C ARG A 353 -15.06 -15.91 2.43
N ASP A 354 -16.03 -15.00 2.28
CA ASP A 354 -17.40 -15.12 2.80
C ASP A 354 -17.43 -15.47 4.31
N ARG A 355 -16.39 -15.04 5.05
CA ARG A 355 -16.35 -15.23 6.51
C ARG A 355 -17.13 -14.09 7.17
N PRO A 356 -17.88 -14.35 8.24
CA PRO A 356 -18.53 -13.29 8.98
C PRO A 356 -17.50 -12.23 9.39
N VAL A 357 -17.85 -10.94 9.23
CA VAL A 357 -17.04 -9.85 9.82
C VAL A 357 -16.92 -10.17 11.30
N ALA A 358 -15.73 -10.43 11.79
CA ALA A 358 -15.51 -10.57 13.22
C ALA A 358 -16.08 -9.30 13.88
N PRO A 359 -16.93 -9.43 14.92
CA PRO A 359 -17.45 -8.25 15.62
C PRO A 359 -16.25 -7.37 15.93
N GLY A 360 -16.31 -6.11 15.47
CA GLY A 360 -15.16 -5.23 15.43
C GLY A 360 -14.41 -5.33 16.76
N ILE A 361 -13.13 -5.67 16.70
CA ILE A 361 -12.31 -5.67 17.89
C ILE A 361 -12.40 -4.25 18.38
N THR A 362 -13.15 -4.04 19.45
CA THR A 362 -13.19 -2.80 20.21
C THR A 362 -11.81 -2.65 20.82
N LEU A 363 -10.87 -2.24 19.97
CA LEU A 363 -9.59 -1.75 20.45
C LEU A 363 -9.92 -0.52 21.27
N ASP A 364 -9.46 -0.54 22.50
CA ASP A 364 -9.61 0.50 23.49
C ASP A 364 -9.84 1.88 22.84
N ASN A 365 -11.00 2.46 23.07
CA ASN A 365 -11.63 3.60 22.38
C ASN A 365 -10.78 4.86 22.15
N HIS A 366 -9.53 4.88 22.58
CA HIS A 366 -8.63 6.03 22.51
C HIS A 366 -7.73 6.06 21.26
N ALA A 367 -7.50 4.92 20.59
CA ALA A 367 -6.57 4.84 19.45
C ALA A 367 -7.27 4.81 18.08
N VAL A 368 -8.50 4.30 17.99
CA VAL A 368 -9.21 4.11 16.72
C VAL A 368 -10.68 4.50 16.84
N THR A 369 -11.19 5.23 15.86
CA THR A 369 -12.64 5.44 15.67
C THR A 369 -13.08 4.64 14.47
N VAL A 370 -14.13 3.82 14.61
CA VAL A 370 -14.69 2.99 13.54
C VAL A 370 -16.09 3.45 13.20
N THR A 371 -16.36 3.70 11.92
CA THR A 371 -17.70 3.98 11.39
C THR A 371 -18.12 2.83 10.48
N THR A 372 -19.31 2.28 10.72
CA THR A 372 -19.88 1.18 9.94
C THR A 372 -20.87 1.68 8.89
N THR A 373 -21.40 0.77 8.07
CA THR A 373 -22.44 1.09 7.06
C THR A 373 -23.73 1.68 7.63
N THR A 374 -23.98 1.48 8.93
CA THR A 374 -25.19 1.99 9.60
C THR A 374 -25.03 3.39 10.17
N GLN A 375 -23.81 3.92 10.18
CA GLN A 375 -23.49 5.23 10.74
C GLN A 375 -23.19 6.23 9.61
N PRO A 376 -23.76 7.46 9.65
CA PRO A 376 -23.41 8.51 8.72
C PRO A 376 -21.96 8.94 8.97
N LEU A 377 -21.13 8.96 7.92
CA LEU A 377 -19.75 9.43 8.00
C LEU A 377 -19.69 10.95 8.18
N CYS A 378 -20.65 11.65 7.59
CA CYS A 378 -20.71 13.10 7.51
C CYS A 378 -22.10 13.62 7.90
N PRO A 379 -22.42 13.70 9.18
CA PRO A 379 -23.74 14.15 9.61
C PRO A 379 -24.08 15.58 9.18
N GLN A 380 -23.08 16.43 8.93
CA GLN A 380 -23.29 17.84 8.55
C GLN A 380 -23.78 18.05 7.11
N LEU A 381 -23.67 17.05 6.23
CA LEU A 381 -24.23 17.14 4.87
C LEU A 381 -25.71 16.77 4.82
N ALA A 382 -26.21 16.02 5.80
CA ALA A 382 -27.62 15.64 5.90
C ALA A 382 -28.52 16.82 6.33
N GLU A 383 -27.97 17.86 6.97
CA GLU A 383 -28.73 19.01 7.46
C GLU A 383 -28.79 20.17 6.45
N LYS A 384 -27.98 20.17 5.41
CA LYS A 384 -28.07 21.13 4.30
C LYS A 384 -28.81 20.47 3.15
N GLY A 385 -30.16 20.40 3.31
CA GLY A 385 -31.04 20.01 2.22
C GLY A 385 -30.69 20.80 0.96
N GLU A 386 -30.50 20.12 -0.16
CA GLU A 386 -30.43 20.77 -1.46
C GLU A 386 -31.75 21.56 -1.65
N PRO A 387 -31.69 22.82 -2.08
CA PRO A 387 -32.90 23.50 -2.55
C PRO A 387 -33.33 22.77 -3.85
N GLN A 388 -34.63 22.45 -3.87
CA GLN A 388 -35.36 21.87 -5.01
C GLN A 388 -35.16 22.66 -6.30
#